data_6ee39251afe85fbc0b23aba21f26b1ea
#
_entry.id   6ee39251afe85fbc0b23aba21f26b1ea
#
_cell.length_a   1.000
_cell.length_b   1.000
_cell.length_c   1.000
_cell.angle_alpha   90.00
_cell.angle_beta   90.00
_cell.angle_gamma   90.00
#
_symmetry.space_group_name_H-M   'P 1'
#
loop_
_entity.id
_entity.type
_entity.pdbx_description
1 polymer ?
#
loop_
_entity_poly.entity_id
_entity_poly.type
_entity_poly.pdbx_seq_one_letter_code
_entity_poly.pdbx_strand_id
1 'polypeptide(L)'
;MIIRNKLEAAANAATIVAALLLSVVLVKVYLLPRQAIPRAGGGPAIAVGAKLNTALPDVDWRKNGQTLVLAISTQCHFCTESAPFFRTLSSKAGKRIRIVALLPQPVETAQKYLSKEGVRVDQIKQVALSRIGVVGTPTMLLVNSEGTVTKLWEGELRAQEQEQALVTLGL
;
A
#
# COMPACT_ATOMS: atom_id res chain seq x y z
N MET A 1 -8.63 59.70 -19.53
CA MET A 1 -8.94 59.29 -18.14
C MET A 1 -9.81 58.02 -18.09
N ILE A 2 -10.81 57.87 -18.93
CA ILE A 2 -11.79 56.75 -18.94
C ILE A 2 -11.16 55.41 -19.34
N ILE A 3 -10.17 55.36 -20.25
CA ILE A 3 -9.55 54.13 -20.73
C ILE A 3 -8.67 53.47 -19.63
N ARG A 4 -7.96 54.27 -18.83
CA ARG A 4 -7.10 53.81 -17.75
C ARG A 4 -7.90 53.11 -16.64
N ASN A 5 -9.04 53.68 -16.25
CA ASN A 5 -9.91 53.06 -15.24
C ASN A 5 -10.51 51.73 -15.72
N LYS A 6 -10.80 51.57 -17.00
CA LYS A 6 -11.29 50.32 -17.58
C LYS A 6 -10.19 49.23 -17.60
N LEU A 7 -8.93 49.62 -17.88
CA LEU A 7 -7.79 48.72 -17.84
C LEU A 7 -7.48 48.24 -16.41
N GLU A 8 -7.51 49.15 -15.45
CA GLU A 8 -7.29 48.83 -14.04
C GLU A 8 -8.40 47.89 -13.49
N ALA A 9 -9.65 48.15 -13.84
CA ALA A 9 -10.77 47.30 -13.46
C ALA A 9 -10.67 45.89 -14.09
N ALA A 10 -10.24 45.79 -15.35
CA ALA A 10 -10.04 44.51 -16.03
C ALA A 10 -8.86 43.71 -15.41
N ALA A 11 -7.76 44.40 -15.07
CA ALA A 11 -6.61 43.75 -14.40
C ALA A 11 -6.99 43.21 -13.01
N ASN A 12 -7.72 44.01 -12.22
CA ASN A 12 -8.18 43.57 -10.90
C ASN A 12 -9.16 42.38 -10.99
N ALA A 13 -10.08 42.39 -11.96
CA ALA A 13 -10.99 41.29 -12.19
C ALA A 13 -10.24 40.00 -12.57
N ALA A 14 -9.23 40.09 -13.45
CA ALA A 14 -8.41 38.98 -13.86
C ALA A 14 -7.62 38.38 -12.67
N THR A 15 -7.09 39.23 -11.79
CA THR A 15 -6.35 38.79 -10.57
C THR A 15 -7.27 38.06 -9.60
N ILE A 16 -8.50 38.56 -9.39
CA ILE A 16 -9.49 37.90 -8.51
C ILE A 16 -9.88 36.52 -9.08
N VAL A 17 -10.13 36.42 -10.38
CA VAL A 17 -10.46 35.16 -11.03
C VAL A 17 -9.30 34.14 -10.92
N ALA A 18 -8.06 34.58 -11.15
CA ALA A 18 -6.88 33.74 -11.00
C ALA A 18 -6.71 33.24 -9.55
N ALA A 19 -6.90 34.10 -8.55
CA ALA A 19 -6.85 33.75 -7.14
C ALA A 19 -7.93 32.75 -6.76
N LEU A 20 -9.15 32.88 -7.25
CA LEU A 20 -10.24 31.96 -7.03
C LEU A 20 -9.97 30.58 -7.66
N LEU A 21 -9.46 30.56 -8.89
CA LEU A 21 -9.09 29.32 -9.56
C LEU A 21 -7.96 28.59 -8.83
N LEU A 22 -6.93 29.32 -8.38
CA LEU A 22 -5.84 28.77 -7.59
C LEU A 22 -6.34 28.19 -6.26
N SER A 23 -7.24 28.89 -5.57
CA SER A 23 -7.86 28.41 -4.33
C SER A 23 -8.66 27.14 -4.55
N VAL A 24 -9.43 27.02 -5.63
CA VAL A 24 -10.19 25.80 -5.98
C VAL A 24 -9.23 24.64 -6.27
N VAL A 25 -8.13 24.89 -6.97
CA VAL A 25 -7.11 23.86 -7.24
C VAL A 25 -6.44 23.38 -5.94
N LEU A 26 -6.07 24.31 -5.05
CA LEU A 26 -5.49 23.99 -3.76
C LEU A 26 -6.43 23.16 -2.88
N VAL A 27 -7.72 23.56 -2.82
CA VAL A 27 -8.75 22.81 -2.10
C VAL A 27 -8.88 21.39 -2.67
N LYS A 28 -8.94 21.23 -3.99
CA LYS A 28 -9.03 19.92 -4.64
C LYS A 28 -7.79 19.05 -4.40
N VAL A 29 -6.61 19.63 -4.39
CA VAL A 29 -5.34 18.88 -4.24
C VAL A 29 -5.04 18.53 -2.79
N TYR A 30 -5.34 19.41 -1.83
CA TYR A 30 -4.92 19.27 -0.43
C TYR A 30 -6.03 18.89 0.54
N LEU A 31 -7.28 19.28 0.28
CA LEU A 31 -8.40 19.06 1.21
C LEU A 31 -9.37 17.96 0.79
N LEU A 32 -9.48 17.65 -0.52
CA LEU A 32 -10.29 16.51 -0.94
C LEU A 32 -9.45 15.23 -0.86
N PRO A 33 -9.95 14.18 -0.18
CA PRO A 33 -9.32 12.86 -0.23
C PRO A 33 -9.15 12.45 -1.69
N ARG A 34 -7.93 12.08 -2.08
CA ARG A 34 -7.65 11.58 -3.42
C ARG A 34 -8.54 10.36 -3.65
N GLN A 35 -9.64 10.52 -4.37
CA GLN A 35 -10.45 9.39 -4.80
C GLN A 35 -9.53 8.48 -5.61
N ALA A 36 -9.33 7.25 -5.13
CA ALA A 36 -8.61 6.23 -5.87
C ALA A 36 -9.29 6.10 -7.24
N ILE A 37 -8.56 6.39 -8.30
CA ILE A 37 -9.06 6.24 -9.69
C ILE A 37 -9.42 4.77 -9.85
N PRO A 38 -10.69 4.41 -10.16
CA PRO A 38 -11.05 3.03 -10.46
C PRO A 38 -10.24 2.57 -11.67
N ARG A 39 -9.25 1.69 -11.46
CA ARG A 39 -8.51 1.08 -12.56
C ARG A 39 -9.37 -0.01 -13.19
N ALA A 40 -9.49 0.03 -14.51
CA ALA A 40 -10.22 -0.96 -15.29
C ALA A 40 -9.71 -2.38 -14.99
N GLY A 41 -10.58 -3.27 -14.47
CA GLY A 41 -10.34 -4.70 -14.37
C GLY A 41 -10.24 -5.32 -12.96
N GLY A 42 -10.46 -4.58 -11.88
CA GLY A 42 -10.42 -5.15 -10.51
C GLY A 42 -11.55 -4.64 -9.62
N GLY A 43 -11.98 -5.48 -8.69
CA GLY A 43 -12.84 -5.08 -7.58
C GLY A 43 -12.24 -3.90 -6.78
N PRO A 44 -12.92 -3.41 -5.73
CA PRO A 44 -12.43 -2.31 -4.93
C PRO A 44 -11.02 -2.60 -4.39
N ALA A 45 -10.17 -1.57 -4.38
CA ALA A 45 -8.82 -1.68 -3.81
C ALA A 45 -8.92 -2.08 -2.34
N ILE A 46 -7.99 -2.93 -1.89
CA ILE A 46 -7.93 -3.35 -0.49
C ILE A 46 -7.73 -2.13 0.41
N ALA A 47 -8.43 -2.12 1.53
CA ALA A 47 -8.36 -1.03 2.50
C ALA A 47 -8.33 -1.58 3.93
N VAL A 48 -7.97 -0.73 4.89
CA VAL A 48 -8.14 -1.04 6.30
C VAL A 48 -9.61 -1.35 6.59
N GLY A 49 -9.87 -2.42 7.34
CA GLY A 49 -11.20 -2.97 7.59
C GLY A 49 -11.62 -4.09 6.61
N ALA A 50 -10.92 -4.30 5.50
CA ALA A 50 -11.19 -5.40 4.58
C ALA A 50 -10.97 -6.76 5.27
N LYS A 51 -11.83 -7.73 4.95
CA LYS A 51 -11.73 -9.10 5.48
C LYS A 51 -11.09 -10.03 4.46
N LEU A 52 -9.99 -10.66 4.82
CA LEU A 52 -9.26 -11.61 3.98
C LEU A 52 -9.64 -13.07 4.25
N ASN A 53 -10.32 -13.37 5.34
CA ASN A 53 -10.69 -14.75 5.72
C ASN A 53 -11.53 -15.47 4.65
N THR A 54 -12.41 -14.76 3.95
CA THR A 54 -13.21 -15.33 2.86
C THR A 54 -12.38 -15.60 1.60
N ALA A 55 -11.42 -14.72 1.29
CA ALA A 55 -10.58 -14.84 0.11
C ALA A 55 -9.39 -15.80 0.31
N LEU A 56 -8.98 -16.00 1.56
CA LEU A 56 -7.84 -16.84 1.97
C LEU A 56 -8.26 -17.76 3.15
N PRO A 57 -9.17 -18.71 2.92
CA PRO A 57 -9.73 -19.56 3.98
C PRO A 57 -8.68 -20.49 4.62
N ASP A 58 -7.62 -20.85 3.87
CA ASP A 58 -6.56 -21.75 4.36
C ASP A 58 -5.46 -21.02 5.16
N VAL A 59 -5.61 -19.73 5.43
CA VAL A 59 -4.71 -19.00 6.32
C VAL A 59 -5.30 -19.02 7.72
N ASP A 60 -4.57 -19.63 8.65
CA ASP A 60 -4.95 -19.59 10.07
C ASP A 60 -4.61 -18.23 10.67
N TRP A 61 -5.58 -17.32 10.67
CA TRP A 61 -5.44 -15.95 11.17
C TRP A 61 -5.30 -15.89 12.71
N ARG A 62 -5.74 -16.93 13.43
CA ARG A 62 -5.68 -16.97 14.89
C ARG A 62 -4.28 -17.30 15.41
N LYS A 63 -3.46 -17.88 14.57
CA LYS A 63 -2.08 -18.22 14.94
C LYS A 63 -1.26 -16.96 15.16
N ASN A 64 -0.71 -16.78 16.36
CA ASN A 64 0.12 -15.67 16.80
C ASN A 64 -0.62 -14.29 16.94
N GLY A 65 -1.96 -14.26 16.88
CA GLY A 65 -2.75 -13.04 17.10
C GLY A 65 -2.71 -12.01 15.97
N GLN A 66 -1.56 -11.84 15.31
CA GLN A 66 -1.38 -10.95 14.17
C GLN A 66 -0.59 -11.63 13.07
N THR A 67 -0.98 -11.37 11.83
CA THR A 67 -0.29 -11.86 10.63
C THR A 67 0.12 -10.68 9.76
N LEU A 68 1.38 -10.61 9.40
CA LEU A 68 1.86 -9.72 8.36
C LEU A 68 1.77 -10.42 7.02
N VAL A 69 1.01 -9.87 6.11
CA VAL A 69 0.88 -10.34 4.73
C VAL A 69 1.80 -9.51 3.84
N LEU A 70 2.67 -10.17 3.09
CA LEU A 70 3.52 -9.58 2.06
C LEU A 70 2.94 -9.96 0.69
N ALA A 71 2.23 -9.05 0.04
CA ALA A 71 1.76 -9.20 -1.32
C ALA A 71 2.84 -8.68 -2.28
N ILE A 72 3.53 -9.58 -2.93
CA ILE A 72 4.71 -9.30 -3.77
C ILE A 72 4.64 -10.10 -5.08
N SER A 73 5.55 -9.80 -6.00
CA SER A 73 5.70 -10.54 -7.25
C SER A 73 7.18 -10.73 -7.58
N THR A 74 7.53 -11.88 -8.11
CA THR A 74 8.91 -12.18 -8.54
C THR A 74 9.35 -11.33 -9.75
N GLN A 75 8.42 -10.69 -10.45
CA GLN A 75 8.66 -9.81 -11.58
C GLN A 75 8.59 -8.32 -11.23
N CYS A 76 8.43 -8.01 -9.96
CA CYS A 76 8.31 -6.65 -9.48
C CYS A 76 9.68 -6.10 -9.06
N HIS A 77 10.15 -5.07 -9.76
CA HIS A 77 11.41 -4.38 -9.47
C HIS A 77 11.43 -3.84 -8.03
N PHE A 78 10.42 -3.07 -7.63
CA PHE A 78 10.30 -2.51 -6.28
C PHE A 78 10.20 -3.57 -5.17
N CYS A 79 9.72 -4.78 -5.48
CA CYS A 79 9.75 -5.88 -4.51
C CYS A 79 11.18 -6.36 -4.24
N THR A 80 12.03 -6.39 -5.28
CA THR A 80 13.44 -6.74 -5.13
C THR A 80 14.20 -5.63 -4.39
N GLU A 81 13.94 -4.36 -4.69
CA GLU A 81 14.51 -3.23 -3.96
C GLU A 81 14.08 -3.18 -2.49
N SER A 82 12.85 -3.61 -2.17
CA SER A 82 12.35 -3.73 -0.81
C SER A 82 12.87 -4.98 -0.05
N ALA A 83 13.54 -5.92 -0.71
CA ALA A 83 13.99 -7.17 -0.09
C ALA A 83 14.93 -6.97 1.12
N PRO A 84 15.86 -6.00 1.16
CA PRO A 84 16.66 -5.70 2.35
C PRO A 84 15.80 -5.37 3.58
N PHE A 85 14.74 -4.59 3.38
CA PHE A 85 13.78 -4.27 4.43
C PHE A 85 12.99 -5.51 4.88
N PHE A 86 12.51 -6.33 3.94
CA PHE A 86 11.80 -7.57 4.26
C PHE A 86 12.67 -8.59 5.00
N ARG A 87 13.99 -8.65 4.71
CA ARG A 87 14.95 -9.45 5.50
C ARG A 87 15.02 -8.97 6.94
N THR A 88 15.21 -7.67 7.14
CA THR A 88 15.25 -7.04 8.47
C THR A 88 13.97 -7.32 9.23
N LEU A 89 12.83 -7.09 8.60
CA LEU A 89 11.50 -7.31 9.14
C LEU A 89 11.30 -8.78 9.56
N SER A 90 11.59 -9.72 8.67
CA SER A 90 11.44 -11.16 8.97
C SER A 90 12.38 -11.64 10.07
N SER A 91 13.58 -11.07 10.16
CA SER A 91 14.52 -11.36 11.23
C SER A 91 14.03 -10.87 12.59
N LYS A 92 13.50 -9.63 12.63
CA LYS A 92 12.98 -9.02 13.87
C LYS A 92 11.64 -9.62 14.30
N ALA A 93 10.77 -10.00 13.36
CA ALA A 93 9.47 -10.62 13.62
C ALA A 93 9.63 -11.93 14.45
N GLY A 94 10.61 -12.75 14.09
CA GLY A 94 10.87 -14.00 14.79
C GLY A 94 9.62 -14.89 14.88
N LYS A 95 9.21 -15.23 16.12
CA LYS A 95 7.96 -15.97 16.40
C LYS A 95 6.80 -15.07 16.82
N ARG A 96 7.02 -13.76 16.95
CA ARG A 96 5.99 -12.82 17.47
C ARG A 96 4.93 -12.48 16.44
N ILE A 97 5.34 -12.31 15.19
CA ILE A 97 4.45 -11.98 14.08
C ILE A 97 4.64 -13.04 13.01
N ARG A 98 3.55 -13.66 12.61
CA ARG A 98 3.53 -14.61 11.49
C ARG A 98 3.62 -13.82 10.18
N ILE A 99 4.45 -14.29 9.26
CA ILE A 99 4.59 -13.67 7.94
C ILE A 99 4.05 -14.61 6.86
N VAL A 100 3.07 -14.15 6.10
CA VAL A 100 2.48 -14.88 4.97
C VAL A 100 2.79 -14.12 3.67
N ALA A 101 3.48 -14.77 2.74
CA ALA A 101 3.74 -14.20 1.43
C ALA A 101 2.66 -14.63 0.43
N LEU A 102 2.09 -13.65 -0.26
CA LEU A 102 1.10 -13.85 -1.32
C LEU A 102 1.72 -13.43 -2.66
N LEU A 103 1.76 -14.35 -3.61
CA LEU A 103 2.33 -14.10 -4.95
C LEU A 103 1.40 -14.66 -6.04
N PRO A 104 1.37 -14.03 -7.22
CA PRO A 104 0.67 -14.59 -8.38
C PRO A 104 1.41 -15.79 -9.00
N GLN A 105 2.71 -15.93 -8.75
CA GLN A 105 3.54 -17.02 -9.27
C GLN A 105 3.34 -18.32 -8.47
N PRO A 106 3.68 -19.49 -9.07
CA PRO A 106 3.70 -20.79 -8.38
C PRO A 106 4.55 -20.77 -7.11
N VAL A 107 4.16 -21.57 -6.11
CA VAL A 107 4.80 -21.60 -4.79
C VAL A 107 6.30 -21.92 -4.88
N GLU A 108 6.72 -22.84 -5.76
CA GLU A 108 8.14 -23.19 -5.95
C GLU A 108 8.94 -22.01 -6.48
N THR A 109 8.37 -21.24 -7.43
CA THR A 109 9.01 -20.05 -7.98
C THR A 109 9.12 -18.95 -6.91
N ALA A 110 8.04 -18.76 -6.15
CA ALA A 110 8.00 -17.83 -5.03
C ALA A 110 9.03 -18.19 -3.94
N GLN A 111 9.16 -19.47 -3.60
CA GLN A 111 10.12 -19.96 -2.62
C GLN A 111 11.57 -19.73 -3.07
N LYS A 112 11.89 -20.03 -4.33
CA LYS A 112 13.22 -19.75 -4.90
C LYS A 112 13.56 -18.26 -4.83
N TYR A 113 12.59 -17.40 -5.19
CA TYR A 113 12.77 -15.96 -5.13
C TYR A 113 13.02 -15.49 -3.69
N LEU A 114 12.14 -15.84 -2.74
CA LEU A 114 12.28 -15.44 -1.35
C LEU A 114 13.59 -15.94 -0.72
N SER A 115 14.00 -17.18 -1.05
CA SER A 115 15.28 -17.76 -0.60
C SER A 115 16.48 -16.99 -1.17
N LYS A 116 16.45 -16.63 -2.46
CA LYS A 116 17.47 -15.82 -3.11
C LYS A 116 17.60 -14.46 -2.45
N GLU A 117 16.46 -13.81 -2.15
CA GLU A 117 16.40 -12.51 -1.48
C GLU A 117 16.64 -12.61 0.04
N GLY A 118 16.78 -13.80 0.60
CA GLY A 118 17.02 -14.02 2.04
C GLY A 118 15.83 -13.64 2.93
N VAL A 119 14.62 -13.57 2.38
CA VAL A 119 13.39 -13.22 3.10
C VAL A 119 12.75 -14.47 3.65
N ARG A 120 12.62 -14.55 4.97
CA ARG A 120 11.98 -15.68 5.65
C ARG A 120 10.50 -15.42 5.88
N VAL A 121 9.66 -16.39 5.50
CA VAL A 121 8.21 -16.34 5.69
C VAL A 121 7.71 -17.66 6.25
N ASP A 122 6.61 -17.63 6.99
CA ASP A 122 6.02 -18.82 7.59
C ASP A 122 5.14 -19.62 6.62
N GLN A 123 4.58 -18.91 5.63
CA GLN A 123 3.73 -19.53 4.61
C GLN A 123 3.83 -18.76 3.30
N ILE A 124 3.79 -19.50 2.20
CA ILE A 124 3.68 -18.94 0.84
C ILE A 124 2.35 -19.40 0.25
N LYS A 125 1.62 -18.49 -0.37
CA LYS A 125 0.38 -18.80 -1.08
C LYS A 125 0.39 -18.19 -2.47
N GLN A 126 0.04 -19.01 -3.44
CA GLN A 126 -0.24 -18.52 -4.79
C GLN A 126 -1.66 -17.94 -4.84
N VAL A 127 -1.79 -16.66 -5.21
CA VAL A 127 -3.08 -15.99 -5.36
C VAL A 127 -3.00 -14.88 -6.40
N ALA A 128 -4.02 -14.76 -7.22
CA ALA A 128 -4.15 -13.56 -8.06
C ALA A 128 -4.44 -12.36 -7.14
N LEU A 129 -3.46 -11.46 -6.99
CA LEU A 129 -3.51 -10.35 -6.02
C LEU A 129 -4.71 -9.43 -6.21
N SER A 130 -5.21 -9.30 -7.46
CA SER A 130 -6.44 -8.57 -7.78
C SER A 130 -7.70 -9.15 -7.11
N ARG A 131 -7.72 -10.47 -6.84
CA ARG A 131 -8.87 -11.12 -6.15
C ARG A 131 -9.01 -10.69 -4.69
N ILE A 132 -7.94 -10.21 -4.08
CA ILE A 132 -7.92 -9.66 -2.72
C ILE A 132 -7.83 -8.13 -2.71
N GLY A 133 -8.04 -7.50 -3.88
CA GLY A 133 -8.03 -6.03 -4.01
C GLY A 133 -6.64 -5.40 -3.97
N VAL A 134 -5.55 -6.16 -4.01
CA VAL A 134 -4.19 -5.62 -4.10
C VAL A 134 -3.93 -5.19 -5.54
N VAL A 135 -3.71 -3.90 -5.74
CA VAL A 135 -3.55 -3.27 -7.06
C VAL A 135 -2.10 -3.00 -7.44
N GLY A 136 -1.18 -3.06 -6.50
CA GLY A 136 0.24 -2.83 -6.71
C GLY A 136 1.11 -3.70 -5.80
N THR A 137 2.36 -3.88 -6.19
CA THR A 137 3.37 -4.60 -5.39
C THR A 137 4.64 -3.77 -5.27
N PRO A 138 5.34 -3.83 -4.13
CA PRO A 138 4.96 -4.56 -2.92
C PRO A 138 3.79 -3.91 -2.18
N THR A 139 2.98 -4.71 -1.50
CA THR A 139 1.97 -4.23 -0.53
C THR A 139 2.09 -5.06 0.75
N MET A 140 2.13 -4.40 1.90
CA MET A 140 2.13 -5.04 3.21
C MET A 140 0.81 -4.80 3.91
N LEU A 141 0.24 -5.83 4.52
CA LEU A 141 -1.01 -5.77 5.27
C LEU A 141 -0.78 -6.36 6.66
N LEU A 142 -1.10 -5.61 7.70
CA LEU A 142 -1.21 -6.17 9.04
C LEU A 142 -2.66 -6.64 9.24
N VAL A 143 -2.82 -7.91 9.57
CA VAL A 143 -4.11 -8.58 9.67
C VAL A 143 -4.26 -9.13 11.08
N ASN A 144 -5.42 -8.90 11.70
CA ASN A 144 -5.72 -9.40 13.04
C ASN A 144 -6.18 -10.88 13.01
N SER A 145 -6.44 -11.44 14.20
CA SER A 145 -6.91 -12.82 14.37
C SER A 145 -8.27 -13.12 13.75
N GLU A 146 -9.01 -12.12 13.33
CA GLU A 146 -10.30 -12.26 12.64
C GLU A 146 -10.16 -12.23 11.12
N GLY A 147 -8.93 -12.06 10.61
CA GLY A 147 -8.66 -11.91 9.17
C GLY A 147 -9.01 -10.52 8.64
N THR A 148 -9.07 -9.51 9.52
CA THR A 148 -9.37 -8.12 9.15
C THR A 148 -8.07 -7.31 9.03
N VAL A 149 -7.91 -6.57 7.94
CA VAL A 149 -6.77 -5.68 7.71
C VAL A 149 -6.83 -4.50 8.67
N THR A 150 -5.81 -4.34 9.49
CA THR A 150 -5.71 -3.25 10.48
C THR A 150 -4.75 -2.14 10.05
N LYS A 151 -3.76 -2.47 9.20
CA LYS A 151 -2.82 -1.52 8.60
C LYS A 151 -2.50 -1.94 7.18
N LEU A 152 -2.15 -0.95 6.36
CA LEU A 152 -1.81 -1.11 4.95
C LEU A 152 -0.62 -0.20 4.62
N TRP A 153 0.36 -0.75 3.90
CA TRP A 153 1.47 -0.01 3.32
C TRP A 153 1.59 -0.43 1.85
N GLU A 154 1.60 0.53 0.94
CA GLU A 154 1.65 0.30 -0.51
C GLU A 154 2.94 0.84 -1.10
N GLY A 155 3.56 0.04 -1.96
CA GLY A 155 4.79 0.39 -2.65
C GLY A 155 6.04 0.20 -1.80
N GLU A 156 7.17 0.64 -2.35
CA GLU A 156 8.45 0.68 -1.66
C GLU A 156 8.43 1.76 -0.58
N LEU A 157 8.81 1.39 0.63
CA LEU A 157 8.86 2.30 1.77
C LEU A 157 10.22 2.99 1.84
N ARG A 158 10.23 4.31 2.03
CA ARG A 158 11.43 5.07 2.36
C ARG A 158 11.93 4.73 3.76
N ALA A 159 13.19 4.99 4.05
CA ALA A 159 13.83 4.62 5.33
C ALA A 159 13.01 5.02 6.57
N GLN A 160 12.47 6.23 6.59
CA GLN A 160 11.63 6.71 7.70
C GLN A 160 10.32 5.93 7.81
N GLU A 161 9.70 5.55 6.69
CA GLU A 161 8.47 4.76 6.65
C GLU A 161 8.72 3.32 7.07
N GLN A 162 9.90 2.76 6.73
CA GLN A 162 10.35 1.44 7.19
C GLN A 162 10.49 1.40 8.71
N GLU A 163 11.09 2.43 9.32
CA GLU A 163 11.22 2.54 10.77
C GLU A 163 9.85 2.64 11.45
N GLN A 164 8.97 3.49 10.93
CA GLN A 164 7.58 3.61 11.42
C GLN A 164 6.80 2.29 11.30
N ALA A 165 7.01 1.54 10.22
CA ALA A 165 6.39 0.23 10.03
C ALA A 165 6.89 -0.76 11.09
N LEU A 166 8.19 -0.81 11.38
CA LEU A 166 8.76 -1.66 12.44
C LEU A 166 8.18 -1.29 13.81
N VAL A 167 8.14 -0.01 14.16
CA VAL A 167 7.53 0.47 15.43
C VAL A 167 6.05 0.06 15.51
N THR A 168 5.29 0.23 14.43
CA THR A 168 3.87 -0.16 14.37
C THR A 168 3.69 -1.66 14.58
N LEU A 169 4.64 -2.48 14.12
CA LEU A 169 4.65 -3.93 14.28
C LEU A 169 5.20 -4.38 15.66
N GLY A 170 5.69 -3.45 16.50
CA GLY A 170 6.32 -3.77 17.76
C GLY A 170 7.68 -4.49 17.63
N LEU A 171 8.46 -4.16 16.58
CA LEU A 171 9.72 -4.80 16.19
C LEU A 171 10.95 -3.93 16.39
#